data_3968d14449f15e10c3a4170cb30529df
#
_entry.id   3968d14449f15e10c3a4170cb30529df
#
_cell.length_a   1.000
_cell.length_b   1.000
_cell.length_c   1.000
_cell.angle_alpha   90.00
_cell.angle_beta   90.00
_cell.angle_gamma   90.00
#
_symmetry.space_group_name_H-M   'P 1'
#
loop_
_entity.id
_entity.type
_entity.pdbx_description
1 polymer ?
#
loop_
_entity_poly.entity_id
_entity_poly.type
_entity_poly.pdbx_seq_one_letter_code
_entity_poly.pdbx_strand_id
1 'polypeptide(L)'
;MSRVVLITGGSRGIGLACAERFAALGDKVAITYNTTPPPSQFFGVKCDITDTSQVDAAFAAIEEHFGPVEVLVSNAGVTKDTLLLRMSETD
;
A
#
# COMPACT_ATOMS: atom_id res chain seq x y z
N MET A 1 -11.40 0.58 -15.29
CA MET A 1 -11.88 0.04 -14.00
C MET A 1 -10.84 0.31 -12.91
N SER A 2 -11.26 0.90 -11.81
CA SER A 2 -10.33 1.26 -10.73
C SER A 2 -10.16 0.13 -9.75
N ARG A 3 -8.93 -0.32 -9.58
CA ARG A 3 -8.59 -1.31 -8.55
C ARG A 3 -7.95 -0.58 -7.39
N VAL A 4 -8.04 -1.15 -6.20
CA VAL A 4 -7.33 -0.63 -5.04
C VAL A 4 -5.96 -1.30 -4.97
N VAL A 5 -4.92 -0.50 -5.14
CA VAL A 5 -3.53 -0.97 -5.18
C VAL A 5 -2.80 -0.46 -3.95
N LEU A 6 -2.18 -1.37 -3.22
CA LEU A 6 -1.31 -0.99 -2.10
C LEU A 6 0.13 -1.28 -2.46
N ILE A 7 0.99 -0.27 -2.32
CA ILE A 7 2.41 -0.40 -2.57
C ILE A 7 3.15 -0.13 -1.26
N THR A 8 3.85 -1.12 -0.76
CA THR A 8 4.64 -0.93 0.47
C THR A 8 5.98 -0.31 0.11
N GLY A 9 6.36 0.73 0.86
CA GLY A 9 7.60 1.44 0.60
C GLY A 9 7.62 2.19 -0.71
N GLY A 10 6.45 2.67 -1.17
CA GLY A 10 6.31 3.30 -2.48
C GLY A 10 6.57 4.80 -2.52
N SER A 11 7.16 5.38 -1.48
CA SER A 11 7.35 6.83 -1.42
C SER A 11 8.47 7.34 -2.34
N ARG A 12 9.34 6.45 -2.80
CA ARG A 12 10.45 6.82 -3.68
C ARG A 12 10.95 5.59 -4.44
N GLY A 13 11.84 5.83 -5.41
CA GLY A 13 12.49 4.77 -6.16
C GLY A 13 11.53 3.95 -7.01
N ILE A 14 11.77 2.65 -7.07
CA ILE A 14 10.99 1.73 -7.88
C ILE A 14 9.53 1.69 -7.41
N GLY A 15 9.31 1.74 -6.09
CA GLY A 15 7.96 1.74 -5.55
C GLY A 15 7.14 2.94 -6.03
N LEU A 16 7.76 4.12 -6.03
CA LEU A 16 7.08 5.32 -6.53
C LEU A 16 6.80 5.23 -8.02
N ALA A 17 7.73 4.69 -8.79
CA ALA A 17 7.52 4.49 -10.22
C ALA A 17 6.34 3.56 -10.48
N CYS A 18 6.20 2.49 -9.70
CA CYS A 18 5.04 1.60 -9.78
C CYS A 18 3.76 2.32 -9.44
N ALA A 19 3.79 3.15 -8.39
CA ALA A 19 2.60 3.90 -7.97
C ALA A 19 2.13 4.83 -9.09
N GLU A 20 3.05 5.52 -9.72
CA GLU A 20 2.73 6.41 -10.83
C GLU A 20 2.14 5.65 -12.02
N ARG A 21 2.68 4.47 -12.29
CA ARG A 21 2.18 3.63 -13.38
C ARG A 21 0.75 3.17 -13.11
N PHE A 22 0.47 2.67 -11.91
CA PHE A 22 -0.89 2.24 -11.56
C PHE A 22 -1.86 3.41 -11.58
N ALA A 23 -1.44 4.57 -11.09
CA ALA A 23 -2.30 5.75 -11.12
C ALA A 23 -2.62 6.19 -12.55
N ALA A 24 -1.65 6.07 -13.45
CA ALA A 24 -1.86 6.38 -14.85
C ALA A 24 -2.87 5.44 -15.52
N LEU A 25 -3.00 4.22 -14.98
CA LEU A 25 -4.00 3.25 -15.46
C LEU A 25 -5.39 3.49 -14.86
N GLY A 26 -5.53 4.47 -13.98
CA GLY A 26 -6.81 4.81 -13.35
C GLY A 26 -7.06 4.08 -12.04
N ASP A 27 -6.07 3.38 -11.51
CA ASP A 27 -6.23 2.66 -10.25
C ASP A 27 -6.14 3.62 -9.06
N LYS A 28 -6.76 3.21 -7.95
CA LYS A 28 -6.67 3.91 -6.67
C LYS A 28 -5.45 3.39 -5.95
N VAL A 29 -4.46 4.26 -5.74
CA VAL A 29 -3.16 3.84 -5.21
C VAL A 29 -2.96 4.34 -3.79
N ALA A 30 -2.67 3.42 -2.88
CA ALA A 30 -2.26 3.71 -1.52
C ALA A 30 -0.80 3.29 -1.35
N ILE A 31 -0.05 4.05 -0.58
CA ILE A 31 1.38 3.82 -0.37
C ILE A 31 1.65 3.81 1.12
N THR A 32 2.33 2.77 1.61
CA THR A 32 2.84 2.82 2.98
C THR A 32 4.28 3.35 2.96
N TYR A 33 4.62 4.10 3.99
CA TYR A 33 5.97 4.64 4.13
C TYR A 33 6.40 4.58 5.59
N ASN A 34 7.72 4.58 5.81
CA ASN A 34 8.25 4.57 7.17
C ASN A 34 8.66 5.98 7.64
N THR A 35 9.47 6.67 6.86
CA THR A 35 9.98 7.99 7.23
C THR A 35 9.63 9.08 6.23
N THR A 36 9.59 8.78 4.94
CA THR A 36 9.41 9.77 3.88
C THR A 36 8.05 9.62 3.24
N PRO A 37 7.14 10.59 3.41
CA PRO A 37 5.81 10.51 2.79
C PRO A 37 5.91 10.53 1.27
N PRO A 38 4.95 9.88 0.59
CA PRO A 38 4.87 9.97 -0.87
C PRO A 38 4.36 11.35 -1.30
N PRO A 39 4.41 11.67 -2.60
CA PRO A 39 3.76 12.88 -3.11
C PRO A 39 2.29 12.94 -2.72
N SER A 40 1.77 14.14 -2.53
CA SER A 40 0.43 14.35 -2.00
C SER A 40 -0.69 13.79 -2.88
N GLN A 41 -0.40 13.49 -4.12
CA GLN A 41 -1.38 12.89 -5.03
C GLN A 41 -1.74 11.45 -4.68
N PHE A 42 -0.95 10.80 -3.81
CA PHE A 42 -1.20 9.44 -3.38
C PHE A 42 -1.70 9.42 -1.95
N PHE A 43 -2.48 8.39 -1.63
CA PHE A 43 -2.92 8.17 -0.26
C PHE A 43 -1.78 7.50 0.52
N GLY A 44 -1.06 8.28 1.32
CA GLY A 44 0.08 7.81 2.09
C GLY A 44 -0.33 7.40 3.50
N VAL A 45 0.13 6.24 3.95
CA VAL A 45 -0.11 5.77 5.31
C VAL A 45 1.23 5.44 5.95
N LYS A 46 1.53 6.09 7.06
CA LYS A 46 2.75 5.78 7.80
C LYS A 46 2.60 4.41 8.45
N CYS A 47 3.53 3.52 8.15
CA CYS A 47 3.43 2.14 8.60
C CYS A 47 4.80 1.48 8.61
N ASP A 48 5.19 0.98 9.79
CA ASP A 48 6.34 0.09 9.88
C ASP A 48 5.82 -1.32 9.59
N ILE A 49 6.11 -1.84 8.42
CA ILE A 49 5.55 -3.11 7.98
C ILE A 49 6.13 -4.33 8.69
N THR A 50 7.12 -4.13 9.56
CA THR A 50 7.57 -5.19 10.46
C THR A 50 6.71 -5.28 11.73
N ASP A 51 5.81 -4.32 11.93
CA ASP A 51 4.92 -4.28 13.09
C ASP A 51 3.51 -4.68 12.63
N THR A 52 3.04 -5.85 13.07
CA THR A 52 1.75 -6.39 12.64
C THR A 52 0.58 -5.46 12.96
N SER A 53 0.61 -4.80 14.12
CA SER A 53 -0.48 -3.91 14.49
C SER A 53 -0.53 -2.68 13.58
N GLN A 54 0.62 -2.18 13.14
CA GLN A 54 0.65 -1.08 12.18
C GLN A 54 0.17 -1.51 10.81
N VAL A 55 0.51 -2.73 10.40
CA VAL A 55 0.01 -3.28 9.13
C VAL A 55 -1.52 -3.38 9.15
N ASP A 56 -2.08 -3.90 10.24
CA ASP A 56 -3.54 -3.98 10.37
C ASP A 56 -4.19 -2.60 10.31
N ALA A 57 -3.62 -1.64 11.01
CA ALA A 57 -4.15 -0.28 11.01
C ALA A 57 -4.06 0.36 9.62
N ALA A 58 -2.97 0.11 8.90
CA ALA A 58 -2.79 0.65 7.56
C ALA A 58 -3.82 0.07 6.60
N PHE A 59 -4.03 -1.24 6.63
CA PHE A 59 -5.06 -1.87 5.79
C PHE A 59 -6.44 -1.33 6.13
N ALA A 60 -6.76 -1.16 7.41
CA ALA A 60 -8.05 -0.62 7.83
C ALA A 60 -8.25 0.79 7.28
N ALA A 61 -7.23 1.63 7.35
CA ALA A 61 -7.31 3.00 6.85
C ALA A 61 -7.51 3.03 5.33
N ILE A 62 -6.80 2.17 4.61
CA ILE A 62 -6.90 2.08 3.15
C ILE A 62 -8.27 1.56 2.74
N GLU A 63 -8.75 0.54 3.43
CA GLU A 63 -10.06 -0.03 3.13
C GLU A 63 -11.19 0.94 3.40
N GLU A 64 -11.05 1.75 4.45
CA GLU A 64 -12.03 2.78 4.75
C GLU A 64 -12.03 3.87 3.69
N HIS A 65 -10.85 4.20 3.15
CA HIS A 65 -10.72 5.27 2.16
C HIS A 65 -11.10 4.83 0.75
N PHE A 66 -10.64 3.65 0.32
CA PHE A 66 -10.80 3.16 -1.05
C PHE A 66 -11.65 1.91 -1.17
N GLY A 67 -11.69 1.07 -0.14
CA GLY A 67 -12.25 -0.27 -0.22
C GLY A 67 -11.18 -1.34 -0.11
N PRO A 68 -11.54 -2.61 -0.23
CA PRO A 68 -10.60 -3.71 -0.05
C PRO A 68 -9.43 -3.66 -1.03
N VAL A 69 -8.24 -4.00 -0.54
CA VAL A 69 -7.03 -4.02 -1.36
C VAL A 69 -7.10 -5.20 -2.33
N GLU A 70 -6.99 -4.91 -3.62
CA GLU A 70 -7.07 -5.92 -4.68
C GLU A 70 -5.71 -6.29 -5.26
N VAL A 71 -4.75 -5.37 -5.21
CA VAL A 71 -3.39 -5.59 -5.73
C VAL A 71 -2.39 -5.16 -4.67
N LEU A 72 -1.47 -6.04 -4.34
CA LEU A 72 -0.40 -5.74 -3.39
C LEU A 72 0.94 -5.78 -4.12
N VAL A 73 1.67 -4.67 -4.05
CA VAL A 73 3.04 -4.60 -4.53
C VAL A 73 3.95 -4.45 -3.32
N SER A 74 4.66 -5.52 -2.98
CA SER A 74 5.56 -5.53 -1.83
C SER A 74 6.94 -5.05 -2.27
N ASN A 75 7.22 -3.79 -2.04
CA ASN A 75 8.48 -3.17 -2.43
C ASN A 75 9.43 -2.96 -1.24
N ALA A 76 8.90 -2.88 -0.02
CA ALA A 76 9.73 -2.79 1.17
C ALA A 76 10.24 -4.20 1.52
N GLY A 77 11.45 -4.30 2.02
CA GLY A 77 12.10 -5.59 2.26
C GLY A 77 11.57 -6.35 3.48
N VAL A 78 10.31 -6.69 3.50
CA VAL A 78 9.68 -7.43 4.59
C VAL A 78 9.09 -8.73 4.11
N THR A 79 8.65 -9.55 5.08
CA THR A 79 8.07 -10.83 4.77
C THR A 79 6.76 -10.66 4.00
N LYS A 80 6.75 -11.13 2.77
CA LYS A 80 5.54 -11.13 1.95
C LYS A 80 4.43 -11.92 2.62
N ASP A 81 4.78 -12.93 3.40
CA ASP A 81 3.81 -13.81 4.04
C ASP A 81 2.86 -13.05 4.95
N THR A 82 3.38 -12.12 5.76
CA THR A 82 2.52 -11.34 6.66
C THR A 82 1.50 -10.52 5.89
N LEU A 83 1.93 -9.89 4.80
CA LEU A 83 1.04 -9.04 4.00
C LEU A 83 0.00 -9.88 3.25
N LEU A 84 0.41 -11.03 2.73
CA LEU A 84 -0.51 -11.93 2.03
C LEU A 84 -1.55 -12.51 2.96
N LEU A 85 -1.16 -12.87 4.19
CA LEU A 85 -2.11 -13.34 5.19
C LEU A 85 -3.14 -12.27 5.52
N ARG A 86 -2.70 -11.02 5.62
CA ARG A 86 -3.63 -9.92 5.90
C ARG A 86 -4.61 -9.72 4.75
N MET A 87 -4.17 -9.83 3.51
CA MET A 87 -5.05 -9.74 2.34
C MET A 87 -6.08 -10.85 2.33
N SER A 88 -5.66 -12.06 2.68
CA SER A 88 -6.58 -13.20 2.74
C SER A 88 -7.69 -12.99 3.77
N GLU A 89 -7.36 -12.34 4.88
CA GLU A 89 -8.36 -12.02 5.91
C GLU A 89 -9.37 -10.98 5.46
N THR A 90 -8.99 -10.10 4.55
CA THR A 90 -9.87 -9.05 4.06
C THR A 90 -10.74 -9.51 2.91
N ASP A 91 -10.39 -10.60 2.28
CA ASP A 91 -11.20 -11.18 1.24
C ASP A 91 -12.41 -11.90 1.84
#